data_d391f890bce8575a9b61eaaeb3e5e5ad
#
_entry.id   d391f890bce8575a9b61eaaeb3e5e5ad
#
_cell.length_a   1.000
_cell.length_b   1.000
_cell.length_c   1.000
_cell.angle_alpha   90.00
_cell.angle_beta   90.00
_cell.angle_gamma   90.00
#
_symmetry.space_group_name_H-M   'P 1'
#
loop_
_entity.id
_entity.type
_entity.pdbx_description
1 polymer ?
#
loop_
_entity_poly.entity_id
_entity_poly.type
_entity_poly.pdbx_seq_one_letter_code
_entity_poly.pdbx_strand_id
1 'polypeptide(L)'
;MNKTELVSAIAAQAELSKKDSEKVLKAFVDVVTAQLKKGDKIQLVGFGTFEVSKRAAREGRNPQTGKTMQIKACNAPKFKAGKALKDAVN
;
A
#
# COMPACT_ATOMS: atom_id res chain seq x y z
N MET A 1 -13.13 -8.82 -3.86
CA MET A 1 -12.08 -9.87 -3.85
C MET A 1 -11.30 -9.78 -2.55
N ASN A 2 -11.16 -10.87 -1.85
CA ASN A 2 -10.35 -10.94 -0.64
C ASN A 2 -8.98 -11.55 -0.94
N LYS A 3 -8.14 -11.68 0.09
CA LYS A 3 -6.78 -12.23 -0.07
C LYS A 3 -6.80 -13.64 -0.64
N THR A 4 -7.69 -14.50 -0.18
CA THR A 4 -7.79 -15.89 -0.64
C THR A 4 -8.15 -15.96 -2.13
N GLU A 5 -9.09 -15.15 -2.56
CA GLU A 5 -9.48 -15.07 -3.97
C GLU A 5 -8.36 -14.50 -4.83
N LEU A 6 -7.63 -13.52 -4.31
CA LEU A 6 -6.49 -12.93 -5.00
C LEU A 6 -5.38 -13.97 -5.19
N VAL A 7 -5.07 -14.75 -4.17
CA VAL A 7 -4.07 -15.83 -4.24
C VAL A 7 -4.47 -16.85 -5.32
N SER A 8 -5.74 -17.24 -5.35
CA SER A 8 -6.25 -18.18 -6.37
C SER A 8 -6.10 -17.62 -7.77
N ALA A 9 -6.39 -16.34 -7.97
CA ALA A 9 -6.25 -15.68 -9.26
C ALA A 9 -4.79 -15.59 -9.70
N ILE A 10 -3.89 -15.28 -8.76
CA ILE A 10 -2.44 -15.23 -9.04
C ILE A 10 -1.94 -16.62 -9.41
N ALA A 11 -2.36 -17.65 -8.69
CA ALA A 11 -1.96 -19.03 -8.96
C ALA A 11 -2.33 -19.45 -10.39
N ALA A 12 -3.55 -19.12 -10.80
CA ALA A 12 -4.02 -19.42 -12.16
C ALA A 12 -3.24 -18.63 -13.22
N GLN A 13 -3.04 -17.34 -12.98
CA GLN A 13 -2.37 -16.46 -13.95
C GLN A 13 -0.89 -16.78 -14.09
N ALA A 14 -0.21 -17.08 -13.00
CA ALA A 14 1.22 -17.37 -12.98
C ALA A 14 1.57 -18.84 -13.16
N GLU A 15 0.56 -19.70 -13.24
CA GLU A 15 0.74 -21.17 -13.34
C GLU A 15 1.55 -21.72 -12.15
N LEU A 16 1.23 -21.22 -10.97
CA LEU A 16 1.84 -21.63 -9.71
C LEU A 16 0.81 -22.34 -8.83
N SER A 17 1.29 -23.09 -7.83
CA SER A 17 0.41 -23.63 -6.81
C SER A 17 -0.14 -22.49 -5.94
N LYS A 18 -1.28 -22.72 -5.28
CA LYS A 18 -1.84 -21.74 -4.35
C LYS A 18 -0.88 -21.45 -3.20
N LYS A 19 -0.17 -22.47 -2.73
CA LYS A 19 0.81 -22.35 -1.65
C LYS A 19 1.96 -21.43 -2.06
N ASP A 20 2.50 -21.62 -3.26
CA ASP A 20 3.59 -20.78 -3.76
C ASP A 20 3.11 -19.35 -4.03
N SER A 21 1.89 -19.21 -4.55
CA SER A 21 1.30 -17.89 -4.79
C SER A 21 1.07 -17.12 -3.49
N GLU A 22 0.67 -17.80 -2.44
CA GLU A 22 0.53 -17.19 -1.11
C GLU A 22 1.86 -16.73 -0.56
N LYS A 23 2.92 -17.52 -0.74
CA LYS A 23 4.28 -17.14 -0.33
C LYS A 23 4.76 -15.91 -1.10
N VAL A 24 4.52 -15.86 -2.40
CA VAL A 24 4.92 -14.73 -3.24
C VAL A 24 4.18 -13.46 -2.80
N LEU A 25 2.89 -13.55 -2.57
CA LEU A 25 2.10 -12.41 -2.12
C LEU A 25 2.56 -11.91 -0.75
N LYS A 26 2.80 -12.82 0.18
CA LYS A 26 3.30 -12.46 1.51
C LYS A 26 4.68 -11.79 1.41
N ALA A 27 5.58 -12.35 0.61
CA ALA A 27 6.90 -11.79 0.41
C ALA A 27 6.81 -10.39 -0.22
N PHE A 28 5.91 -10.21 -1.19
CA PHE A 28 5.68 -8.90 -1.81
C PHE A 28 5.26 -7.86 -0.76
N VAL A 29 4.28 -8.19 0.06
CA VAL A 29 3.79 -7.30 1.11
C VAL A 29 4.91 -6.97 2.11
N ASP A 30 5.68 -7.98 2.53
CA ASP A 30 6.77 -7.80 3.48
C ASP A 30 7.87 -6.90 2.91
N VAL A 31 8.24 -7.09 1.63
CA VAL A 31 9.24 -6.26 0.97
C VAL A 31 8.76 -4.82 0.82
N VAL A 32 7.53 -4.63 0.39
CA VAL A 32 6.94 -3.29 0.26
C VAL A 32 6.94 -2.58 1.62
N THR A 33 6.51 -3.28 2.66
CA THR A 33 6.47 -2.73 4.01
C THR A 33 7.86 -2.32 4.48
N ALA A 34 8.86 -3.17 4.27
CA ALA A 34 10.24 -2.89 4.68
C ALA A 34 10.83 -1.69 3.95
N GLN A 35 10.57 -1.56 2.65
CA GLN A 35 11.08 -0.44 1.86
C GLN A 35 10.41 0.87 2.25
N LEU A 36 9.11 0.87 2.47
CA LEU A 36 8.38 2.06 2.90
C LEU A 36 8.81 2.50 4.30
N LYS A 37 9.16 1.54 5.15
CA LYS A 37 9.69 1.82 6.49
C LYS A 37 10.99 2.62 6.44
N LYS A 38 11.82 2.38 5.43
CA LYS A 38 13.06 3.11 5.19
C LYS A 38 12.83 4.46 4.53
N GLY A 39 11.61 4.75 4.10
CA GLY A 39 11.27 5.96 3.37
C GLY A 39 11.52 5.89 1.87
N ASP A 40 11.82 4.70 1.35
CA ASP A 40 12.07 4.51 -0.08
C ASP A 40 10.77 4.27 -0.84
N LYS A 41 10.76 4.70 -2.11
CA LYS A 41 9.66 4.43 -3.02
C LYS A 41 9.84 3.08 -3.70
N ILE A 42 8.72 2.51 -4.12
CA ILE A 42 8.73 1.33 -4.98
C ILE A 42 7.95 1.70 -6.23
N GLN A 43 8.64 1.83 -7.35
CA GLN A 43 8.02 2.18 -8.62
C GLN A 43 7.82 0.93 -9.48
N LEU A 44 6.56 0.62 -9.78
CA LEU A 44 6.20 -0.46 -10.69
C LEU A 44 5.75 0.17 -12.01
N VAL A 45 6.65 0.16 -12.99
CA VAL A 45 6.38 0.77 -14.29
C VAL A 45 5.13 0.15 -14.91
N GLY A 46 4.20 1.00 -15.33
CA GLY A 46 2.94 0.57 -15.93
C GLY A 46 1.84 0.23 -14.92
N PHE A 47 2.16 0.15 -13.63
CA PHE A 47 1.17 -0.16 -12.59
C PHE A 47 0.96 1.02 -11.64
N GLY A 48 2.00 1.43 -10.96
CA GLY A 48 1.92 2.54 -10.01
C GLY A 48 3.13 2.61 -9.12
N THR A 49 3.08 3.50 -8.15
CA THR A 49 4.18 3.75 -7.23
C THR A 49 3.68 3.72 -5.80
N PHE A 50 4.34 2.93 -4.97
CA PHE A 50 4.16 2.97 -3.53
C PHE A 50 5.14 3.98 -2.95
N GLU A 51 4.66 4.89 -2.14
CA GLU A 51 5.51 5.92 -1.53
C GLU A 51 5.08 6.22 -0.12
N VAL A 52 5.92 6.92 0.61
CA VAL A 52 5.62 7.38 1.97
C VAL A 52 5.51 8.89 1.93
N SER A 53 4.41 9.39 2.49
CA SER A 53 4.20 10.81 2.68
C SER A 53 4.36 11.12 4.17
N LYS A 54 5.18 12.10 4.49
CA LYS A 54 5.34 12.55 5.86
C LYS A 54 4.25 13.54 6.19
N ARG A 55 3.54 13.28 7.27
CA ARG A 55 2.58 14.23 7.82
C ARG A 55 3.23 14.95 8.97
N ALA A 56 3.33 16.27 8.87
CA ALA A 56 3.88 17.10 9.92
C ALA A 56 2.97 17.08 11.16
N ALA A 57 3.56 17.30 12.34
CA ALA A 57 2.79 17.50 13.56
C ALA A 57 1.89 18.72 13.38
N ARG A 58 0.67 18.62 13.85
CA ARG A 58 -0.31 19.71 13.77
C ARG A 58 -1.25 19.66 14.95
N GLU A 59 -1.91 20.78 15.22
CA GLU A 59 -2.97 20.82 16.19
C GLU A 59 -4.28 20.39 15.53
N GLY A 60 -5.01 19.53 16.23
CA GLY A 60 -6.35 19.12 15.82
C GLY A 60 -7.30 19.39 16.97
N ARG A 61 -8.59 19.43 16.68
CA ARG A 61 -9.62 19.64 17.68
C ARG A 61 -10.40 18.34 17.89
N ASN A 62 -10.55 17.95 19.14
CA ASN A 62 -11.39 16.80 19.48
C ASN A 62 -12.85 17.19 19.31
N PRO A 63 -13.60 16.55 18.39
CA PRO A 63 -14.99 16.93 18.14
C PRO A 63 -15.94 16.65 19.30
N GLN A 64 -15.57 15.75 20.23
CA GLN A 64 -16.41 15.41 21.38
C GLN A 64 -16.24 16.39 22.55
N THR A 65 -14.99 16.82 22.79
CA THR A 65 -14.70 17.69 23.93
C THR A 65 -14.42 19.14 23.54
N GLY A 66 -14.18 19.39 22.26
CA GLY A 66 -13.80 20.70 21.75
C GLY A 66 -12.40 21.15 22.16
N LYS A 67 -11.65 20.27 22.84
CA LYS A 67 -10.28 20.56 23.24
C LYS A 67 -9.32 20.40 22.08
N THR A 68 -8.31 21.27 22.03
CA THR A 68 -7.24 21.18 21.06
C THR A 68 -6.35 19.98 21.38
N MET A 69 -6.07 19.16 20.38
CA MET A 69 -5.15 18.03 20.50
C MET A 69 -3.99 18.24 19.56
N GLN A 70 -2.81 17.82 19.99
CA GLN A 70 -1.64 17.83 19.12
C GLN A 70 -1.51 16.48 18.41
N ILE A 71 -1.54 16.53 17.07
CA ILE A 71 -1.37 15.34 16.24
C ILE A 71 0.11 15.22 15.92
N LYS A 72 0.70 14.09 16.34
CA LYS A 72 2.13 13.84 16.11
C LYS A 72 2.42 13.66 14.63
N ALA A 73 3.65 14.02 14.23
CA ALA A 73 4.13 13.72 12.89
C ALA A 73 4.12 12.21 12.67
N CYS A 74 3.71 11.80 11.49
CA CYS A 74 3.69 10.38 11.13
C CYS A 74 3.97 10.20 9.64
N ASN A 75 4.36 8.97 9.29
CA ASN A 75 4.53 8.58 7.90
C ASN A 75 3.26 7.86 7.44
N ALA A 76 2.72 8.26 6.30
CA ALA A 76 1.55 7.63 5.74
C ALA A 76 1.91 6.95 4.41
N PRO A 77 1.67 5.64 4.25
CA PRO A 77 1.88 4.99 2.98
C PRO A 77 0.84 5.44 1.97
N LYS A 78 1.26 5.63 0.72
CA LYS A 78 0.38 6.02 -0.37
C LYS A 78 0.69 5.21 -1.60
N PHE A 79 -0.34 4.98 -2.40
CA PHE A 79 -0.20 4.36 -3.71
C PHE A 79 -0.71 5.33 -4.77
N LYS A 80 0.16 5.64 -5.75
CA LYS A 80 -0.23 6.43 -6.90
C LYS A 80 -0.36 5.52 -8.10
N ALA A 81 -1.56 5.42 -8.66
CA ALA A 81 -1.80 4.61 -9.84
C ALA A 81 -1.02 5.17 -11.04
N GLY A 82 -0.41 4.28 -11.79
CA GLY A 82 0.25 4.65 -13.04
C GLY A 82 -0.78 4.91 -14.13
N LYS A 83 -0.33 5.55 -15.21
CA LYS A 83 -1.20 5.87 -16.34
C LYS A 83 -1.86 4.63 -16.93
N ALA A 84 -1.09 3.57 -17.12
CA ALA A 84 -1.62 2.33 -17.70
C ALA A 84 -2.74 1.73 -16.84
N LEU A 85 -2.59 1.76 -15.52
CA LEU A 85 -3.63 1.27 -14.62
C LEU A 85 -4.87 2.16 -14.66
N LYS A 86 -4.68 3.48 -14.66
CA LYS A 86 -5.80 4.43 -14.77
C LYS A 86 -6.57 4.22 -16.08
N ASP A 87 -5.86 4.05 -17.18
CA ASP A 87 -6.47 3.82 -18.48
C ASP A 87 -7.22 2.49 -18.53
N ALA A 88 -6.69 1.46 -17.86
CA ALA A 88 -7.31 0.13 -17.84
C ALA A 88 -8.66 0.11 -17.12
N VAL A 89 -8.89 1.00 -16.14
CA VAL A 89 -10.14 1.03 -15.37
C VAL A 89 -11.13 2.08 -15.86
N ASN A 90 -10.75 2.85 -16.87
CA ASN A 90 -11.62 3.89 -17.46
C ASN A 90 -12.07 3.59 -18.87
#